data_0ca29017670d1ceb94100cf30ac2d9e6
#
_entry.id   0ca29017670d1ceb94100cf30ac2d9e6
#
_cell.length_a   1.000
_cell.length_b   1.000
_cell.length_c   1.000
_cell.angle_alpha   90.00
_cell.angle_beta   90.00
_cell.angle_gamma   90.00
#
_symmetry.space_group_name_H-M   'P 1'
#
loop_
_entity.id
_entity.type
_entity.pdbx_description
1 polymer ?
#
loop_
_entity_poly.entity_id
_entity_poly.type
_entity_poly.pdbx_seq_one_letter_code
_entity_poly.pdbx_strand_id
1 'polypeptide(L)'
;ILSMGVSCLFFDSDIILFKDPFSGFPQPEDYDFVAQRDEHICTGFMYFRPTKNSFDLLKRSLQTMKGREMNDQDAIQEIVIQNRIRDLKWHYLDDNAYSKGSIFFTAHQFPWTPVSPSQIMAHNNYVISHVNKMYRLKEAGLYAFDVNHEYSDPDATYITLEEYTDRFQDQTMEMLVRLANALNRHLVVPQLSCVEGLGLVPPCNLCGHQHLYCMNSILQNANLPWKEHVGVEQQDHL
;
A
#
# COMPACT_ATOMS: atom_id res chain seq x y z
N ILE A 1 24.37 -8.73 -10.25
CA ILE A 1 24.18 -7.48 -10.97
C ILE A 1 25.22 -6.46 -10.51
N LEU A 2 25.24 -6.04 -9.24
CA LEU A 2 26.24 -5.06 -8.73
C LEU A 2 27.69 -5.48 -8.99
N SER A 3 28.01 -6.79 -8.89
CA SER A 3 29.37 -7.32 -9.18
C SER A 3 29.79 -7.15 -10.64
N MET A 4 28.85 -6.90 -11.51
CA MET A 4 29.10 -6.62 -12.92
C MET A 4 29.26 -5.12 -13.20
N GLY A 5 29.32 -4.28 -12.16
CA GLY A 5 29.40 -2.83 -12.29
C GLY A 5 28.07 -2.16 -12.70
N VAL A 6 26.95 -2.86 -12.56
CA VAL A 6 25.62 -2.36 -12.93
C VAL A 6 24.84 -1.98 -11.68
N SER A 7 24.28 -0.76 -11.67
CA SER A 7 23.37 -0.30 -10.63
C SER A 7 22.07 -1.12 -10.61
N CYS A 8 21.43 -1.21 -9.46
CA CYS A 8 20.23 -2.02 -9.29
C CYS A 8 19.15 -1.24 -8.54
N LEU A 9 17.99 -1.10 -9.17
CA LEU A 9 16.76 -0.70 -8.48
C LEU A 9 16.02 -1.98 -8.07
N PHE A 10 15.82 -2.13 -6.77
CA PHE A 10 14.99 -3.16 -6.16
C PHE A 10 13.71 -2.53 -5.66
N PHE A 11 12.57 -3.16 -5.94
CA PHE A 11 11.28 -2.73 -5.41
C PHE A 11 10.31 -3.89 -5.28
N ASP A 12 9.38 -3.77 -4.33
CA ASP A 12 8.32 -4.73 -4.07
C ASP A 12 7.25 -4.70 -5.18
N SER A 13 6.52 -5.80 -5.33
CA SER A 13 5.50 -5.95 -6.37
C SER A 13 4.26 -5.06 -6.16
N ASP A 14 4.12 -4.41 -5.01
CA ASP A 14 3.05 -3.49 -4.65
C ASP A 14 3.47 -2.01 -4.72
N ILE A 15 4.52 -1.71 -5.47
CA ILE A 15 4.92 -0.35 -5.85
C ILE A 15 4.15 0.10 -7.09
N ILE A 16 3.64 1.32 -7.05
CA ILE A 16 3.00 2.00 -8.17
C ILE A 16 3.94 3.11 -8.64
N LEU A 17 4.33 3.10 -9.90
CA LEU A 17 5.16 4.14 -10.51
C LEU A 17 4.27 5.09 -11.33
N PHE A 18 4.32 6.39 -11.02
CA PHE A 18 3.64 7.45 -11.76
C PHE A 18 4.57 8.15 -12.76
N LYS A 19 5.87 8.09 -12.50
CA LYS A 19 6.92 8.71 -13.31
C LYS A 19 8.19 7.86 -13.31
N ASP A 20 9.17 8.33 -14.05
CA ASP A 20 10.54 7.80 -13.99
C ASP A 20 11.06 7.82 -12.54
N PRO A 21 11.32 6.64 -11.95
CA PRO A 21 11.73 6.53 -10.55
C PRO A 21 13.06 7.22 -10.24
N PHE A 22 13.88 7.49 -11.25
CA PHE A 22 15.20 8.12 -11.07
C PHE A 22 15.14 9.65 -11.03
N SER A 23 14.02 10.25 -11.41
CA SER A 23 13.87 11.71 -11.56
C SER A 23 14.00 12.49 -10.25
N GLY A 24 13.80 11.85 -9.10
CA GLY A 24 13.91 12.46 -7.77
C GLY A 24 15.13 12.01 -6.97
N PHE A 25 16.08 11.32 -7.59
CA PHE A 25 17.29 10.87 -6.89
C PHE A 25 18.29 12.01 -6.71
N PRO A 26 19.08 12.02 -5.61
CA PRO A 26 20.21 12.93 -5.46
C PRO A 26 21.27 12.67 -6.54
N GLN A 27 22.33 13.51 -6.58
CA GLN A 27 23.41 13.30 -7.53
C GLN A 27 24.14 11.97 -7.25
N PRO A 28 24.52 11.22 -8.29
CA PRO A 28 25.11 9.90 -8.13
C PRO A 28 26.33 9.83 -7.22
N GLU A 29 27.17 10.86 -7.19
CA GLU A 29 28.38 10.94 -6.34
C GLU A 29 28.08 11.07 -4.85
N ASP A 30 26.85 11.41 -4.48
CA ASP A 30 26.49 11.70 -3.10
C ASP A 30 26.05 10.45 -2.31
N TYR A 31 25.85 9.31 -3.00
CA TYR A 31 25.34 8.11 -2.33
C TYR A 31 25.91 6.80 -2.89
N ASP A 32 25.96 5.79 -2.04
CA ASP A 32 26.13 4.37 -2.38
C ASP A 32 24.77 3.72 -2.64
N PHE A 33 23.76 4.07 -1.81
CA PHE A 33 22.36 3.67 -2.02
C PHE A 33 21.38 4.75 -1.57
N VAL A 34 20.17 4.68 -2.10
CA VAL A 34 19.01 5.43 -1.62
C VAL A 34 17.87 4.49 -1.32
N ALA A 35 17.01 4.87 -0.37
CA ALA A 35 15.88 4.06 0.03
C ALA A 35 14.65 4.92 0.33
N GLN A 36 13.48 4.34 0.17
CA GLN A 36 12.25 4.91 0.69
C GLN A 36 12.31 5.00 2.22
N ARG A 37 11.74 6.06 2.78
CA ARG A 37 11.54 6.18 4.21
C ARG A 37 10.23 5.53 4.62
N ASP A 38 10.30 4.70 5.65
CA ASP A 38 9.17 4.27 6.43
C ASP A 38 9.25 4.87 7.84
N GLU A 39 9.06 4.13 8.91
CA GLU A 39 9.56 4.56 10.24
C GLU A 39 11.09 4.67 10.21
N HIS A 40 11.68 3.78 9.44
CA HIS A 40 13.13 3.72 9.18
C HIS A 40 13.37 3.46 7.68
N ILE A 41 14.42 2.69 7.33
CA ILE A 41 14.70 2.29 5.96
C ILE A 41 13.64 1.27 5.52
N CYS A 42 12.95 1.56 4.42
CA CYS A 42 12.07 0.60 3.77
C CYS A 42 12.81 -0.13 2.66
N THR A 43 12.92 -1.46 2.78
CA THR A 43 13.55 -2.28 1.74
C THR A 43 12.67 -2.49 0.52
N GLY A 44 11.38 -2.17 0.61
CA GLY A 44 10.45 -2.29 -0.51
C GLY A 44 10.71 -1.31 -1.67
N PHE A 45 11.61 -0.33 -1.52
CA PHE A 45 12.10 0.48 -2.63
C PHE A 45 13.50 1.01 -2.33
N MET A 46 14.52 0.42 -2.99
CA MET A 46 15.92 0.75 -2.81
C MET A 46 16.67 0.76 -4.13
N TYR A 47 17.55 1.72 -4.30
CA TYR A 47 18.47 1.76 -5.43
C TYR A 47 19.91 1.72 -4.95
N PHE A 48 20.70 0.82 -5.52
CA PHE A 48 22.10 0.59 -5.20
C PHE A 48 23.00 0.94 -6.38
N ARG A 49 24.04 1.70 -6.10
CA ARG A 49 25.16 1.87 -7.03
C ARG A 49 26.16 0.73 -6.85
N PRO A 50 26.94 0.38 -7.90
CA PRO A 50 27.92 -0.71 -7.83
C PRO A 50 29.21 -0.26 -7.12
N THR A 51 29.09 0.19 -5.88
CA THR A 51 30.20 0.61 -5.04
C THR A 51 30.62 -0.50 -4.06
N LYS A 52 31.84 -0.40 -3.56
CA LYS A 52 32.32 -1.33 -2.53
C LYS A 52 31.42 -1.32 -1.29
N ASN A 53 30.92 -0.13 -0.90
CA ASN A 53 30.07 0.02 0.29
C ASN A 53 28.70 -0.63 0.10
N SER A 54 28.08 -0.50 -1.07
CA SER A 54 26.83 -1.20 -1.41
C SER A 54 27.00 -2.71 -1.33
N PHE A 55 28.13 -3.23 -1.83
CA PHE A 55 28.48 -4.65 -1.71
C PHE A 55 28.64 -5.09 -0.27
N ASP A 56 29.41 -4.34 0.51
CA ASP A 56 29.66 -4.63 1.90
C ASP A 56 28.36 -4.57 2.72
N LEU A 57 27.45 -3.65 2.39
CA LEU A 57 26.12 -3.56 3.01
C LEU A 57 25.31 -4.84 2.80
N LEU A 58 25.09 -5.24 1.55
CA LEU A 58 24.31 -6.43 1.24
C LEU A 58 24.95 -7.71 1.79
N LYS A 59 26.28 -7.84 1.68
CA LYS A 59 26.99 -8.99 2.24
C LYS A 59 26.83 -9.09 3.74
N ARG A 60 26.97 -7.97 4.48
CA ARG A 60 26.80 -7.93 5.93
C ARG A 60 25.35 -8.18 6.34
N SER A 61 24.38 -7.66 5.59
CA SER A 61 22.96 -7.92 5.84
C SER A 61 22.66 -9.42 5.76
N LEU A 62 23.11 -10.09 4.71
CA LEU A 62 22.99 -11.55 4.58
C LEU A 62 23.69 -12.31 5.72
N GLN A 63 24.84 -11.81 6.21
CA GLN A 63 25.55 -12.43 7.34
C GLN A 63 24.81 -12.20 8.65
N THR A 64 24.20 -11.02 8.84
CA THR A 64 23.46 -10.66 10.04
C THR A 64 22.18 -11.49 10.17
N MET A 65 21.53 -11.81 9.05
CA MET A 65 20.34 -12.67 9.02
C MET A 65 20.63 -14.15 9.32
N LYS A 66 21.86 -14.61 9.10
CA LYS A 66 22.20 -16.04 9.32
C LYS A 66 22.01 -16.44 10.76
N GLY A 67 21.12 -17.42 11.00
CA GLY A 67 20.84 -17.98 12.32
C GLY A 67 20.04 -17.04 13.25
N ARG A 68 19.45 -15.99 12.71
CA ARG A 68 18.58 -15.05 13.44
C ARG A 68 17.22 -15.00 12.74
N GLU A 69 16.15 -14.93 13.51
CA GLU A 69 14.80 -14.60 13.00
C GLU A 69 14.71 -13.10 12.74
N MET A 70 15.21 -12.69 11.60
CA MET A 70 15.33 -11.29 11.22
C MET A 70 15.06 -11.17 9.71
N ASN A 71 14.29 -10.19 9.32
CA ASN A 71 14.06 -9.88 7.90
C ASN A 71 15.20 -9.02 7.33
N ASP A 72 15.17 -8.78 6.04
CA ASP A 72 16.17 -7.99 5.32
C ASP A 72 16.16 -6.52 5.72
N GLN A 73 14.99 -5.95 5.98
CA GLN A 73 14.81 -4.56 6.42
C GLN A 73 15.51 -4.32 7.77
N ASP A 74 15.26 -5.18 8.75
CA ASP A 74 15.89 -5.10 10.07
C ASP A 74 17.41 -5.27 9.97
N ALA A 75 17.88 -6.17 9.11
CA ALA A 75 19.31 -6.42 8.93
C ALA A 75 20.04 -5.23 8.31
N ILE A 76 19.47 -4.62 7.26
CA ILE A 76 20.03 -3.42 6.62
C ILE A 76 20.02 -2.24 7.59
N GLN A 77 18.91 -2.04 8.27
CA GLN A 77 18.74 -0.98 9.24
C GLN A 77 19.73 -1.09 10.41
N GLU A 78 19.93 -2.30 10.96
CA GLU A 78 20.91 -2.53 12.04
C GLU A 78 22.32 -2.11 11.59
N ILE A 79 22.72 -2.43 10.36
CA ILE A 79 24.06 -2.09 9.86
C ILE A 79 24.20 -0.58 9.64
N VAL A 80 23.18 0.06 9.10
CA VAL A 80 23.20 1.50 8.80
C VAL A 80 23.17 2.31 10.09
N ILE A 81 22.24 2.03 11.01
CA ILE A 81 22.11 2.77 12.28
C ILE A 81 23.35 2.61 13.15
N GLN A 82 23.92 1.41 13.20
CA GLN A 82 25.13 1.13 13.99
C GLN A 82 26.41 1.59 13.28
N ASN A 83 26.30 2.23 12.12
CA ASN A 83 27.43 2.71 11.33
C ASN A 83 28.53 1.66 11.11
N ARG A 84 28.10 0.41 10.81
CA ARG A 84 29.03 -0.74 10.69
C ARG A 84 29.88 -0.71 9.41
N ILE A 85 29.59 0.21 8.49
CA ILE A 85 30.35 0.42 7.26
C ILE A 85 30.84 1.86 7.28
N ARG A 86 32.16 2.02 7.39
CA ARG A 86 32.81 3.32 7.36
C ARG A 86 32.58 4.00 6.00
N ASP A 87 32.28 5.27 6.03
CA ASP A 87 32.08 6.13 4.85
C ASP A 87 30.94 5.69 3.92
N LEU A 88 29.98 4.89 4.42
CA LEU A 88 28.76 4.55 3.70
C LEU A 88 27.93 5.81 3.50
N LYS A 89 27.70 6.17 2.24
CA LYS A 89 26.86 7.31 1.85
C LYS A 89 25.46 6.79 1.48
N TRP A 90 24.44 7.38 2.09
CA TRP A 90 23.08 6.99 1.76
C TRP A 90 22.11 8.12 2.07
N HIS A 91 20.94 8.10 1.39
CA HIS A 91 19.89 9.09 1.59
C HIS A 91 18.51 8.43 1.64
N TYR A 92 17.61 9.06 2.39
CA TYR A 92 16.18 8.83 2.18
C TYR A 92 15.72 9.58 0.94
N LEU A 93 14.80 8.96 0.21
CA LEU A 93 14.04 9.63 -0.83
C LEU A 93 12.98 10.54 -0.20
N ASP A 94 12.54 11.56 -0.92
CA ASP A 94 11.52 12.52 -0.45
C ASP A 94 10.17 11.80 -0.23
N ASP A 95 9.64 11.85 0.98
CA ASP A 95 8.40 11.18 1.38
C ASP A 95 7.17 11.65 0.58
N ASN A 96 7.18 12.88 0.06
CA ASN A 96 6.10 13.42 -0.78
C ASN A 96 6.15 12.91 -2.22
N ALA A 97 7.33 12.56 -2.70
CA ALA A 97 7.53 12.03 -4.04
C ALA A 97 7.54 10.48 -4.06
N TYR A 98 8.07 9.87 -3.01
CA TYR A 98 8.18 8.41 -2.84
C TYR A 98 7.38 7.97 -1.62
N SER A 99 6.07 8.16 -1.69
CA SER A 99 5.18 8.04 -0.55
C SER A 99 4.96 6.59 -0.12
N LYS A 100 4.96 6.38 1.19
CA LYS A 100 4.42 5.15 1.79
C LYS A 100 2.89 5.11 1.74
N GLY A 101 2.32 3.91 1.85
CA GLY A 101 0.88 3.70 1.68
C GLY A 101 0.02 4.51 2.66
N SER A 102 0.48 4.68 3.91
CA SER A 102 -0.25 5.49 4.90
C SER A 102 -0.32 6.97 4.54
N ILE A 103 0.66 7.51 3.81
CA ILE A 103 0.64 8.90 3.34
C ILE A 103 -0.18 9.00 2.04
N PHE A 104 0.17 8.18 1.04
CA PHE A 104 -0.43 8.28 -0.28
C PHE A 104 -1.94 8.03 -0.26
N PHE A 105 -2.39 6.89 0.28
CA PHE A 105 -3.81 6.53 0.27
C PHE A 105 -4.65 7.34 1.25
N THR A 106 -4.05 8.03 2.22
CA THR A 106 -4.77 9.03 3.04
C THR A 106 -5.02 10.32 2.26
N ALA A 107 -4.07 10.74 1.44
CA ALA A 107 -4.22 11.93 0.59
C ALA A 107 -5.02 11.63 -0.69
N HIS A 108 -4.96 10.39 -1.19
CA HIS A 108 -5.64 9.93 -2.41
C HIS A 108 -6.76 8.95 -2.05
N GLN A 109 -7.78 9.46 -1.34
CA GLN A 109 -8.90 8.65 -0.84
C GLN A 109 -9.88 8.26 -1.94
N PHE A 110 -9.96 9.05 -3.01
CA PHE A 110 -10.95 8.86 -4.07
C PHE A 110 -10.28 8.65 -5.43
N PRO A 111 -10.83 7.81 -6.31
CA PRO A 111 -10.29 7.55 -7.64
C PRO A 111 -10.10 8.79 -8.51
N TRP A 112 -10.95 9.80 -8.29
CA TRP A 112 -10.91 11.09 -9.00
C TRP A 112 -9.98 12.13 -8.38
N THR A 113 -9.38 11.84 -7.21
CA THR A 113 -8.39 12.74 -6.62
C THR A 113 -7.15 12.76 -7.50
N PRO A 114 -6.75 13.91 -8.06
CA PRO A 114 -5.56 13.96 -8.89
C PRO A 114 -4.31 13.54 -8.11
N VAL A 115 -3.51 12.70 -8.73
CA VAL A 115 -2.17 12.39 -8.20
C VAL A 115 -1.32 13.67 -8.25
N SER A 116 -0.64 13.99 -7.15
CA SER A 116 0.21 15.18 -7.08
C SER A 116 1.22 15.21 -8.24
N PRO A 117 1.44 16.38 -8.87
CA PRO A 117 2.50 16.52 -9.88
C PRO A 117 3.90 16.19 -9.38
N SER A 118 4.16 16.23 -8.08
CA SER A 118 5.44 15.82 -7.48
C SER A 118 5.54 14.32 -7.24
N GLN A 119 4.41 13.57 -7.27
CA GLN A 119 4.39 12.15 -6.98
C GLN A 119 5.16 11.35 -8.03
N ILE A 120 6.12 10.55 -7.61
CA ILE A 120 6.92 9.66 -8.45
C ILE A 120 6.46 8.23 -8.25
N MET A 121 6.29 7.80 -7.01
CA MET A 121 5.79 6.47 -6.70
C MET A 121 4.96 6.44 -5.41
N ALA A 122 4.13 5.43 -5.27
CA ALA A 122 3.47 5.06 -4.03
C ALA A 122 3.71 3.59 -3.70
N HIS A 123 3.97 3.30 -2.44
CA HIS A 123 4.12 1.94 -1.93
C HIS A 123 2.83 1.50 -1.26
N ASN A 124 2.21 0.44 -1.74
CA ASN A 124 0.98 -0.10 -1.19
C ASN A 124 1.22 -0.97 0.07
N ASN A 125 2.11 -0.49 0.97
CA ASN A 125 2.42 -1.14 2.24
C ASN A 125 1.38 -0.86 3.34
N TYR A 126 1.59 -1.35 4.56
CA TYR A 126 0.70 -1.27 5.73
C TYR A 126 -0.66 -1.96 5.58
N VAL A 127 -0.86 -2.72 4.54
CA VAL A 127 -2.07 -3.54 4.36
C VAL A 127 -1.66 -4.99 4.27
N ILE A 128 -2.29 -5.81 5.11
CA ILE A 128 -2.03 -7.25 5.14
C ILE A 128 -2.85 -7.94 4.05
N SER A 129 -2.26 -8.95 3.44
CA SER A 129 -2.76 -9.76 2.33
C SER A 129 -2.78 -9.04 0.97
N HIS A 130 -2.48 -9.82 -0.06
CA HIS A 130 -2.50 -9.34 -1.44
C HIS A 130 -3.90 -8.96 -1.91
N VAL A 131 -4.93 -9.61 -1.39
CA VAL A 131 -6.33 -9.32 -1.73
C VAL A 131 -6.72 -7.93 -1.26
N ASN A 132 -6.41 -7.58 -0.01
CA ASN A 132 -6.69 -6.25 0.52
C ASN A 132 -5.89 -5.16 -0.21
N LYS A 133 -4.63 -5.44 -0.56
CA LYS A 133 -3.80 -4.54 -1.38
C LYS A 133 -4.42 -4.32 -2.77
N MET A 134 -4.96 -5.36 -3.38
CA MET A 134 -5.65 -5.27 -4.67
C MET A 134 -6.91 -4.40 -4.57
N TYR A 135 -7.74 -4.61 -3.56
CA TYR A 135 -8.96 -3.80 -3.36
C TYR A 135 -8.63 -2.33 -3.11
N ARG A 136 -7.64 -2.03 -2.29
CA ARG A 136 -7.19 -0.64 -2.08
C ARG A 136 -6.75 0.04 -3.38
N LEU A 137 -6.09 -0.69 -4.28
CA LEU A 137 -5.74 -0.17 -5.61
C LEU A 137 -6.96 0.05 -6.50
N LYS A 138 -7.95 -0.87 -6.45
CA LYS A 138 -9.20 -0.73 -7.19
C LYS A 138 -9.98 0.50 -6.72
N GLU A 139 -10.18 0.66 -5.41
CA GLU A 139 -10.87 1.81 -4.83
C GLU A 139 -10.15 3.14 -5.12
N ALA A 140 -8.83 3.14 -5.20
CA ALA A 140 -8.05 4.31 -5.57
C ALA A 140 -7.99 4.57 -7.09
N GLY A 141 -8.65 3.75 -7.92
CA GLY A 141 -8.59 3.87 -9.39
C GLY A 141 -7.21 3.57 -9.99
N LEU A 142 -6.35 2.87 -9.25
CA LEU A 142 -4.96 2.59 -9.64
C LEU A 142 -4.73 1.14 -10.09
N TYR A 143 -5.78 0.34 -10.13
CA TYR A 143 -5.70 -1.04 -10.57
C TYR A 143 -5.91 -1.13 -12.09
N ALA A 144 -4.86 -1.51 -12.80
CA ALA A 144 -4.86 -1.50 -14.26
C ALA A 144 -5.77 -2.58 -14.92
N PHE A 145 -6.22 -3.58 -14.14
CA PHE A 145 -6.94 -4.74 -14.68
C PHE A 145 -8.30 -4.90 -14.01
N ASP A 146 -9.28 -4.11 -14.41
CA ASP A 146 -10.70 -4.32 -14.05
C ASP A 146 -11.34 -5.30 -15.06
N VAL A 147 -10.83 -6.54 -15.10
CA VAL A 147 -11.17 -7.56 -16.12
C VAL A 147 -12.66 -7.92 -16.08
N ASN A 148 -13.27 -7.86 -14.91
CA ASN A 148 -14.66 -8.21 -14.70
C ASN A 148 -15.60 -7.00 -14.72
N HIS A 149 -15.08 -5.81 -14.99
CA HIS A 149 -15.83 -4.55 -14.91
C HIS A 149 -16.52 -4.31 -13.56
N GLU A 150 -15.93 -4.82 -12.47
CA GLU A 150 -16.49 -4.73 -11.12
C GLU A 150 -16.64 -3.26 -10.65
N TYR A 151 -15.77 -2.37 -11.17
CA TYR A 151 -15.71 -0.94 -10.81
C TYR A 151 -16.11 -0.01 -11.96
N SER A 152 -16.29 -0.53 -13.17
CA SER A 152 -16.56 0.27 -14.38
C SER A 152 -17.87 -0.08 -15.07
N ASP A 153 -18.67 -0.99 -14.52
CA ASP A 153 -19.99 -1.34 -15.09
C ASP A 153 -21.00 -0.21 -14.89
N PRO A 154 -21.44 0.48 -15.94
CA PRO A 154 -22.40 1.59 -15.84
C PRO A 154 -23.83 1.13 -15.47
N ASP A 155 -24.14 -0.16 -15.65
CA ASP A 155 -25.47 -0.71 -15.37
C ASP A 155 -25.56 -1.35 -13.97
N ALA A 156 -24.46 -1.33 -13.22
CA ALA A 156 -24.43 -1.90 -11.87
C ALA A 156 -25.37 -1.12 -10.93
N THR A 157 -26.19 -1.86 -10.19
CA THR A 157 -27.05 -1.31 -9.14
C THR A 157 -26.52 -1.67 -7.77
N TYR A 158 -26.58 -0.73 -6.84
CA TYR A 158 -25.92 -0.85 -5.54
C TYR A 158 -26.94 -0.86 -4.40
N ILE A 159 -26.48 -1.38 -3.25
CA ILE A 159 -27.15 -1.28 -1.97
C ILE A 159 -26.13 -0.88 -0.90
N THR A 160 -26.47 0.09 -0.07
CA THR A 160 -25.67 0.57 1.05
C THR A 160 -26.56 0.93 2.23
N LEU A 161 -25.96 1.31 3.36
CA LEU A 161 -26.64 1.98 4.45
C LEU A 161 -26.48 3.49 4.32
N GLU A 162 -27.55 4.22 4.42
CA GLU A 162 -27.57 5.68 4.42
C GLU A 162 -26.91 6.26 5.68
N GLU A 163 -27.20 5.64 6.83
CA GLU A 163 -26.59 5.97 8.11
C GLU A 163 -26.22 4.70 8.88
N TYR A 164 -25.10 4.71 9.58
CA TYR A 164 -24.76 3.67 10.55
C TYR A 164 -24.25 4.31 11.84
N THR A 165 -24.56 3.66 12.96
CA THR A 165 -24.10 4.10 14.28
C THR A 165 -22.71 3.52 14.55
N ASP A 166 -21.94 4.15 15.46
CA ASP A 166 -20.55 3.81 15.83
C ASP A 166 -20.33 2.36 16.30
N ARG A 167 -21.39 1.57 16.37
CA ARG A 167 -21.34 0.15 16.72
C ARG A 167 -21.76 -0.71 15.55
N PHE A 168 -20.92 -0.71 14.51
CA PHE A 168 -21.09 -1.64 13.42
C PHE A 168 -20.85 -3.08 13.94
N GLN A 169 -21.85 -3.93 13.82
CA GLN A 169 -21.80 -5.32 14.26
C GLN A 169 -21.72 -6.26 13.04
N ASP A 170 -21.02 -7.38 13.18
CA ASP A 170 -20.91 -8.42 12.16
C ASP A 170 -22.28 -8.84 11.62
N GLN A 171 -23.29 -8.85 12.49
CA GLN A 171 -24.68 -9.18 12.13
C GLN A 171 -25.29 -8.22 11.10
N THR A 172 -24.97 -6.92 11.19
CA THR A 172 -25.45 -5.92 10.21
C THR A 172 -24.82 -6.16 8.85
N MET A 173 -23.52 -6.48 8.80
CA MET A 173 -22.85 -6.81 7.55
C MET A 173 -23.41 -8.11 6.93
N GLU A 174 -23.61 -9.12 7.75
CA GLU A 174 -24.20 -10.38 7.28
C GLU A 174 -25.61 -10.16 6.70
N MET A 175 -26.42 -9.32 7.36
CA MET A 175 -27.75 -8.94 6.87
C MET A 175 -27.67 -8.19 5.54
N LEU A 176 -26.74 -7.23 5.39
CA LEU A 176 -26.53 -6.48 4.14
C LEU A 176 -26.11 -7.40 2.99
N VAL A 177 -25.19 -8.33 3.25
CA VAL A 177 -24.77 -9.33 2.26
C VAL A 177 -25.97 -10.18 1.82
N ARG A 178 -26.79 -10.66 2.74
CA ARG A 178 -27.99 -11.44 2.41
C ARG A 178 -29.00 -10.62 1.61
N LEU A 179 -29.19 -9.35 1.96
CA LEU A 179 -30.10 -8.45 1.25
C LEU A 179 -29.58 -8.12 -0.15
N ALA A 180 -28.31 -7.83 -0.32
CA ALA A 180 -27.68 -7.59 -1.60
C ALA A 180 -27.85 -8.79 -2.54
N ASN A 181 -27.60 -10.00 -2.04
CA ASN A 181 -27.84 -11.24 -2.78
C ASN A 181 -29.32 -11.41 -3.18
N ALA A 182 -30.25 -11.18 -2.25
CA ALA A 182 -31.68 -11.35 -2.53
C ALA A 182 -32.20 -10.34 -3.56
N LEU A 183 -31.60 -9.15 -3.62
CA LEU A 183 -31.98 -8.10 -4.58
C LEU A 183 -31.12 -8.11 -5.85
N ASN A 184 -30.15 -8.99 -5.96
CA ASN A 184 -29.17 -9.03 -7.05
C ASN A 184 -28.49 -7.66 -7.26
N ARG A 185 -27.99 -7.07 -6.17
CA ARG A 185 -27.31 -5.77 -6.19
C ARG A 185 -25.89 -5.89 -5.66
N HIS A 186 -25.01 -5.01 -6.12
CA HIS A 186 -23.67 -4.88 -5.59
C HIS A 186 -23.73 -4.26 -4.18
N LEU A 187 -22.98 -4.79 -3.24
CA LEU A 187 -22.90 -4.24 -1.91
C LEU A 187 -21.86 -3.12 -1.87
N VAL A 188 -22.29 -1.94 -1.42
CA VAL A 188 -21.37 -0.88 -1.01
C VAL A 188 -21.17 -1.01 0.49
N VAL A 189 -19.94 -1.32 0.88
CA VAL A 189 -19.58 -1.44 2.29
C VAL A 189 -19.57 -0.04 2.90
N PRO A 190 -20.37 0.21 3.96
CA PRO A 190 -20.39 1.51 4.58
C PRO A 190 -19.02 1.86 5.19
N GLN A 191 -18.74 3.15 5.29
CA GLN A 191 -17.53 3.62 5.96
C GLN A 191 -17.55 3.20 7.43
N LEU A 192 -16.53 2.46 7.85
CA LEU A 192 -16.43 1.93 9.20
C LEU A 192 -15.60 2.86 10.08
N SER A 193 -16.05 3.12 11.30
CA SER A 193 -15.26 3.82 12.32
C SER A 193 -14.23 2.88 12.92
N CYS A 194 -12.98 3.34 13.03
CA CYS A 194 -11.95 2.59 13.75
C CYS A 194 -12.19 2.66 15.25
N VAL A 195 -11.99 1.54 15.94
CA VAL A 195 -12.01 1.52 17.40
C VAL A 195 -10.78 2.26 17.92
N GLU A 196 -10.99 3.21 18.84
CA GLU A 196 -9.90 3.91 19.53
C GLU A 196 -8.95 2.92 20.21
N GLY A 197 -7.67 3.12 20.05
CA GLY A 197 -6.61 2.33 20.70
C GLY A 197 -5.64 1.60 19.79
N LEU A 198 -5.86 1.57 18.47
CA LEU A 198 -5.00 0.88 17.53
C LEU A 198 -4.16 1.82 16.64
N GLY A 199 -4.16 3.12 16.93
CA GLY A 199 -3.35 4.11 16.19
C GLY A 199 -3.74 4.26 14.72
N LEU A 200 -4.96 3.86 14.35
CA LEU A 200 -5.44 3.85 12.97
C LEU A 200 -6.18 5.14 12.66
N VAL A 201 -5.86 5.74 11.53
CA VAL A 201 -6.47 7.01 11.10
C VAL A 201 -7.82 6.72 10.44
N PRO A 202 -8.93 7.34 10.87
CA PRO A 202 -10.20 7.27 10.15
C PRO A 202 -10.11 8.02 8.79
N PRO A 203 -10.90 7.64 7.80
CA PRO A 203 -11.82 6.52 7.75
C PRO A 203 -11.13 5.17 7.58
N CYS A 204 -11.61 4.16 8.29
CA CYS A 204 -11.16 2.80 8.11
C CYS A 204 -11.94 2.15 6.98
N ASN A 205 -11.25 1.67 5.98
CA ASN A 205 -11.84 0.83 4.95
C ASN A 205 -11.46 -0.64 5.20
N LEU A 206 -12.16 -1.58 4.56
CA LEU A 206 -11.92 -3.00 4.73
C LEU A 206 -10.50 -3.43 4.36
N CYS A 207 -9.84 -2.65 3.51
CA CYS A 207 -8.49 -2.94 3.05
C CYS A 207 -7.40 -2.52 4.03
N GLY A 208 -7.73 -1.73 5.05
CA GLY A 208 -6.75 -1.11 5.94
C GLY A 208 -6.48 -1.83 7.26
N HIS A 209 -7.31 -2.79 7.68
CA HIS A 209 -7.31 -3.23 9.07
C HIS A 209 -7.35 -4.72 9.31
N GLN A 210 -6.56 -5.18 10.27
CA GLN A 210 -6.53 -6.57 10.73
C GLN A 210 -7.87 -7.00 11.38
N HIS A 211 -8.58 -6.08 12.03
CA HIS A 211 -9.85 -6.38 12.70
C HIS A 211 -11.01 -6.65 11.75
N LEU A 212 -10.89 -6.20 10.50
CA LEU A 212 -11.87 -6.46 9.46
C LEU A 212 -11.59 -7.76 8.69
N TYR A 213 -10.64 -8.56 9.18
CA TYR A 213 -10.35 -9.87 8.59
C TYR A 213 -11.59 -10.77 8.52
N CYS A 214 -12.43 -10.74 9.55
CA CYS A 214 -13.69 -11.47 9.57
C CYS A 214 -14.69 -10.93 8.55
N MET A 215 -14.78 -9.61 8.42
CA MET A 215 -15.65 -8.97 7.43
C MET A 215 -15.22 -9.25 6.01
N ASN A 216 -13.93 -9.14 5.73
CA ASN A 216 -13.38 -9.48 4.42
C ASN A 216 -13.63 -10.96 4.08
N SER A 217 -13.52 -11.85 5.06
CA SER A 217 -13.89 -13.26 4.91
C SER A 217 -15.38 -13.46 4.60
N ILE A 218 -16.26 -12.71 5.25
CA ILE A 218 -17.71 -12.74 4.99
C ILE A 218 -17.99 -12.30 3.56
N LEU A 219 -17.42 -11.19 3.11
CA LEU A 219 -17.62 -10.65 1.77
C LEU A 219 -17.06 -11.56 0.68
N GLN A 220 -15.87 -12.12 0.88
CA GLN A 220 -15.28 -13.07 -0.07
C GLN A 220 -16.05 -14.37 -0.18
N ASN A 221 -16.56 -14.89 0.94
CA ASN A 221 -17.35 -16.13 0.96
C ASN A 221 -18.78 -15.93 0.43
N ALA A 222 -19.27 -14.69 0.39
CA ALA A 222 -20.58 -14.36 -0.12
C ALA A 222 -20.71 -14.54 -1.64
N ASN A 223 -19.59 -14.66 -2.36
CA ASN A 223 -19.54 -14.70 -3.83
C ASN A 223 -20.36 -13.57 -4.48
N LEU A 224 -20.30 -12.38 -3.87
CA LEU A 224 -21.09 -11.20 -4.21
C LEU A 224 -20.13 -10.07 -4.57
N PRO A 225 -20.35 -9.35 -5.69
CA PRO A 225 -19.64 -8.09 -5.97
C PRO A 225 -19.89 -7.07 -4.88
N TRP A 226 -18.84 -6.43 -4.40
CA TRP A 226 -18.94 -5.39 -3.39
C TRP A 226 -17.92 -4.28 -3.66
N LYS A 227 -18.21 -3.08 -3.16
CA LYS A 227 -17.34 -1.90 -3.19
C LYS A 227 -17.31 -1.25 -1.84
N GLU A 228 -16.28 -0.47 -1.58
CA GLU A 228 -16.26 0.43 -0.43
C GLU A 228 -17.05 1.71 -0.75
N HIS A 229 -17.52 2.40 0.29
CA HIS A 229 -18.38 3.58 0.18
C HIS A 229 -17.81 4.66 -0.75
N VAL A 230 -16.52 4.85 -0.73
CA VAL A 230 -15.81 5.86 -1.55
C VAL A 230 -15.98 5.68 -3.06
N GLY A 231 -16.29 4.46 -3.54
CA GLY A 231 -16.47 4.18 -4.96
C GLY A 231 -17.84 4.61 -5.52
N VAL A 232 -18.80 4.94 -4.68
CA VAL A 232 -20.21 5.22 -5.09
C VAL A 232 -20.46 6.70 -5.35
N GLU A 233 -19.81 7.60 -4.64
CA GLU A 233 -19.98 9.06 -4.82
C GLU A 233 -19.65 9.54 -6.23
N GLN A 234 -18.90 8.75 -7.00
CA GLN A 234 -18.52 9.09 -8.38
C GLN A 234 -19.66 8.90 -9.40
N GLN A 235 -20.67 8.07 -9.11
CA GLN A 235 -21.70 7.71 -10.09
C GLN A 235 -22.91 8.64 -10.10
N ASP A 236 -23.12 9.40 -9.03
CA ASP A 236 -24.26 10.34 -8.93
C ASP A 236 -24.01 11.70 -9.62
N HIS A 237 -22.82 11.91 -10.20
CA HIS A 237 -22.41 13.16 -10.85
C HIS A 237 -22.06 13.02 -12.35
N LEU A 238 -22.35 11.88 -12.99
CA LEU A 238 -22.27 11.65 -14.43
C LEU A 238 -23.67 11.44 -15.01
#